data_1ec8a99a1ca8be2b90377e4f5ccc6ae4
#
_entry.id   1ec8a99a1ca8be2b90377e4f5ccc6ae4
#
_cell.length_a   1.000
_cell.length_b   1.000
_cell.length_c   1.000
_cell.angle_alpha   90.00
_cell.angle_beta   90.00
_cell.angle_gamma   90.00
#
_symmetry.space_group_name_H-M   'P 1'
#
loop_
_entity.id
_entity.type
_entity.pdbx_description
1 polymer ?
#
loop_
_entity_poly.entity_id
_entity_poly.type
_entity_poly.pdbx_seq_one_letter_code
_entity_poly.pdbx_strand_id
1 'polypeptide(L)'
;MDLGIKGKTAIVCAASKGLGRACAWSLAREGVDLTICARGKEALDQTAGEIRKAFGVKVTALALDVTTPDGRAQLLAACPQPDILVNNAGGP
;
A
#
# COMPACT_ATOMS: atom_id res chain seq x y z
N MET A 1 17.34 9.24 -5.78
CA MET A 1 17.51 10.06 -4.56
C MET A 1 17.28 9.21 -3.33
N ASP A 2 18.15 9.28 -2.38
CA ASP A 2 17.99 8.57 -1.11
C ASP A 2 17.33 9.52 -0.09
N LEU A 3 16.11 9.21 0.28
CA LEU A 3 15.35 10.02 1.23
C LEU A 3 15.47 9.48 2.67
N GLY A 4 16.34 8.48 2.89
CA GLY A 4 16.47 7.85 4.20
C GLY A 4 15.32 6.93 4.58
N ILE A 5 14.48 6.55 3.62
CA ILE A 5 13.29 5.72 3.88
C ILE A 5 13.40 4.30 3.32
N LYS A 6 14.52 3.97 2.71
CA LYS A 6 14.76 2.63 2.20
C LYS A 6 14.69 1.61 3.35
N GLY A 7 13.98 0.53 3.15
CA GLY A 7 13.81 -0.50 4.17
C GLY A 7 12.71 -0.20 5.18
N LYS A 8 12.08 0.95 5.12
CA LYS A 8 10.92 1.24 5.96
C LYS A 8 9.68 0.56 5.41
N THR A 9 8.61 0.56 6.18
CA THR A 9 7.34 -0.02 5.79
C THR A 9 6.26 1.05 5.70
N ALA A 10 5.35 0.91 4.74
CA ALA A 10 4.26 1.85 4.55
C ALA A 10 2.95 1.12 4.32
N ILE A 11 1.87 1.70 4.83
CA ILE A 11 0.51 1.29 4.49
C ILE A 11 -0.04 2.35 3.53
N VAL A 12 -0.55 1.91 2.38
CA VAL A 12 -1.19 2.82 1.41
C VAL A 12 -2.62 2.34 1.18
N CYS A 13 -3.58 3.17 1.56
CA CYS A 13 -5.00 2.88 1.38
C CYS A 13 -5.48 3.38 0.01
N ALA A 14 -6.47 2.68 -0.56
CA ALA A 14 -7.03 2.97 -1.89
C ALA A 14 -5.95 2.97 -2.98
N ALA A 15 -5.07 1.96 -2.94
CA ALA A 15 -3.86 1.92 -3.77
C ALA A 15 -4.09 1.38 -5.18
N SER A 16 -5.32 0.96 -5.53
CA SER A 16 -5.57 0.32 -6.81
C SER A 16 -5.63 1.29 -7.99
N LYS A 17 -5.84 2.57 -7.74
CA LYS A 17 -5.91 3.57 -8.80
C LYS A 17 -5.70 4.98 -8.25
N GLY A 18 -5.52 5.93 -9.17
CA GLY A 18 -5.44 7.34 -8.83
C GLY A 18 -4.26 7.70 -7.95
N LEU A 19 -4.50 8.60 -7.00
CA LEU A 19 -3.46 9.13 -6.14
C LEU A 19 -2.85 8.05 -5.24
N GLY A 20 -3.67 7.13 -4.74
CA GLY A 20 -3.17 6.04 -3.90
C GLY A 20 -2.16 5.16 -4.63
N ARG A 21 -2.47 4.82 -5.90
CA ARG A 21 -1.54 4.05 -6.72
C ARG A 21 -0.24 4.82 -6.97
N ALA A 22 -0.34 6.10 -7.26
CA ALA A 22 0.82 6.95 -7.49
C ALA A 22 1.70 7.05 -6.24
N CYS A 23 1.10 7.17 -5.05
CA CYS A 23 1.84 7.18 -3.79
C CYS A 23 2.57 5.86 -3.57
N ALA A 24 1.90 4.72 -3.83
CA ALA A 24 2.53 3.41 -3.68
C ALA A 24 3.73 3.26 -4.61
N TRP A 25 3.62 3.68 -5.86
CA TRP A 25 4.73 3.67 -6.80
C TRP A 25 5.90 4.51 -6.32
N SER A 26 5.63 5.73 -5.85
CA SER A 26 6.67 6.63 -5.39
C SER A 26 7.43 6.07 -4.19
N LEU A 27 6.72 5.49 -3.24
CA LEU A 27 7.34 4.89 -2.06
C LEU A 27 8.16 3.65 -2.43
N ALA A 28 7.62 2.80 -3.30
CA ALA A 28 8.32 1.59 -3.75
C ALA A 28 9.62 1.94 -4.48
N ARG A 29 9.58 2.99 -5.28
CA ARG A 29 10.77 3.46 -5.99
C ARG A 29 11.89 3.85 -5.03
N GLU A 30 11.53 4.33 -3.84
CA GLU A 30 12.52 4.69 -2.81
C GLU A 30 12.89 3.50 -1.91
N GLY A 31 12.47 2.29 -2.24
CA GLY A 31 12.83 1.08 -1.52
C GLY A 31 11.99 0.78 -0.29
N VAL A 32 10.81 1.37 -0.20
CA VAL A 32 9.87 1.13 0.91
C VAL A 32 9.08 -0.14 0.65
N ASP A 33 8.98 -1.02 1.64
CA ASP A 33 8.10 -2.18 1.57
C ASP A 33 6.67 -1.75 1.85
N LEU A 34 5.71 -2.29 1.10
CA LEU A 34 4.35 -1.79 1.11
C LEU A 34 3.35 -2.82 1.61
N THR A 35 2.38 -2.34 2.37
CA THR A 35 1.10 -3.03 2.57
C THR A 35 0.04 -2.14 1.93
N ILE A 36 -0.56 -2.60 0.85
CA ILE A 36 -1.54 -1.81 0.11
C ILE A 36 -2.92 -2.42 0.26
N CYS A 37 -3.93 -1.60 0.28
CA CYS A 37 -5.30 -2.07 0.40
C CYS A 37 -6.25 -1.29 -0.49
N ALA A 38 -7.28 -1.97 -0.95
CA ALA A 38 -8.40 -1.41 -1.70
C ALA A 38 -9.52 -2.42 -1.70
N ARG A 39 -10.72 -1.99 -2.06
CA ARG A 39 -11.86 -2.91 -2.11
C ARG A 39 -11.84 -3.83 -3.32
N GLY A 40 -11.31 -3.36 -4.45
CA GLY A 40 -11.26 -4.15 -5.69
C GLY A 40 -10.03 -5.04 -5.75
N LYS A 41 -10.22 -6.35 -5.60
CA LYS A 41 -9.10 -7.30 -5.53
C LYS A 41 -8.28 -7.34 -6.81
N GLU A 42 -8.93 -7.40 -7.97
CA GLU A 42 -8.21 -7.57 -9.24
C GLU A 42 -7.29 -6.40 -9.55
N ALA A 43 -7.80 -5.18 -9.45
CA ALA A 43 -7.00 -3.99 -9.71
C ALA A 43 -5.88 -3.84 -8.68
N LEU A 44 -6.16 -4.20 -7.41
CA LEU A 44 -5.16 -4.14 -6.36
C LEU A 44 -4.04 -5.15 -6.60
N ASP A 45 -4.39 -6.38 -6.94
CA ASP A 45 -3.39 -7.42 -7.21
C ASP A 45 -2.54 -7.07 -8.43
N GLN A 46 -3.14 -6.46 -9.44
CA GLN A 46 -2.41 -5.98 -10.60
C GLN A 46 -1.40 -4.91 -10.22
N THR A 47 -1.81 -3.93 -9.43
CA THR A 47 -0.93 -2.88 -8.94
C THR A 47 0.22 -3.47 -8.13
N ALA A 48 -0.07 -4.40 -7.23
CA ALA A 48 0.94 -5.05 -6.42
C ALA A 48 1.97 -5.80 -7.29
N GLY A 49 1.49 -6.54 -8.27
CA GLY A 49 2.36 -7.27 -9.19
C GLY A 49 3.27 -6.36 -10.00
N GLU A 50 2.73 -5.26 -10.50
CA GLU A 50 3.50 -4.28 -11.25
C GLU A 50 4.59 -3.65 -10.40
N ILE A 51 4.28 -3.29 -9.16
CA ILE A 51 5.23 -2.67 -8.24
C ILE A 51 6.34 -3.65 -7.87
N ARG A 52 5.99 -4.91 -7.56
CA ARG A 52 6.99 -5.92 -7.24
C ARG A 52 7.96 -6.12 -8.40
N LYS A 53 7.43 -6.17 -9.60
CA LYS A 53 8.23 -6.37 -10.80
C LYS A 53 9.14 -5.18 -11.09
N ALA A 54 8.64 -3.98 -10.87
CA ALA A 54 9.39 -2.76 -11.18
C ALA A 54 10.50 -2.48 -10.19
N PHE A 55 10.27 -2.74 -8.90
CA PHE A 55 11.16 -2.26 -7.83
C PHE A 55 11.71 -3.36 -6.93
N GLY A 56 11.14 -4.55 -6.96
CA GLY A 56 11.63 -5.66 -6.15
C GLY A 56 11.36 -5.55 -4.66
N VAL A 57 10.54 -4.60 -4.22
CA VAL A 57 10.18 -4.47 -2.80
C VAL A 57 9.09 -5.47 -2.43
N LYS A 58 8.91 -5.72 -1.14
CA LYS A 58 7.81 -6.53 -0.66
C LYS A 58 6.51 -5.75 -0.77
N VAL A 59 5.48 -6.37 -1.32
CA VAL A 59 4.16 -5.77 -1.42
C VAL A 59 3.12 -6.78 -0.95
N THR A 60 2.42 -6.45 0.12
CA THR A 60 1.30 -7.23 0.62
C THR A 60 0.02 -6.54 0.16
N ALA A 61 -0.82 -7.24 -0.58
CA ALA A 61 -2.06 -6.68 -1.11
C ALA A 61 -3.25 -7.26 -0.34
N LEU A 62 -4.07 -6.39 0.24
CA LEU A 62 -5.23 -6.79 1.04
C LEU A 62 -6.50 -6.18 0.45
N ALA A 63 -7.38 -7.02 -0.09
CA ALA A 63 -8.68 -6.58 -0.58
C ALA A 63 -9.61 -6.47 0.62
N LEU A 64 -9.80 -5.26 1.11
CA LEU A 64 -10.63 -5.00 2.29
C LEU A 64 -11.17 -3.57 2.26
N ASP A 65 -12.12 -3.30 3.14
CA ASP A 65 -12.71 -1.98 3.30
C ASP A 65 -12.22 -1.37 4.61
N VAL A 66 -11.38 -0.34 4.52
CA VAL A 66 -10.79 0.32 5.69
C VAL A 66 -11.80 1.15 6.48
N THR A 67 -13.01 1.34 5.95
CA THR A 67 -14.07 2.02 6.68
C THR A 67 -14.76 1.10 7.70
N THR A 68 -14.48 -0.20 7.65
CA THR A 68 -15.04 -1.16 8.61
C THR A 68 -14.02 -1.51 9.69
N PRO A 69 -14.48 -1.84 10.92
CA PRO A 69 -13.57 -2.28 11.98
C PRO A 69 -12.78 -3.55 11.59
N ASP A 70 -13.44 -4.50 10.92
CA ASP A 70 -12.77 -5.73 10.49
C ASP A 70 -11.68 -5.45 9.47
N GLY A 71 -11.95 -4.57 8.51
CA GLY A 71 -10.96 -4.19 7.51
C GLY A 71 -9.73 -3.55 8.14
N ARG A 72 -9.95 -2.62 9.08
CA ARG A 72 -8.85 -1.98 9.79
C ARG A 72 -8.06 -2.98 10.62
N ALA A 73 -8.74 -3.92 11.27
CA ALA A 73 -8.07 -4.94 12.07
C ALA A 73 -7.17 -5.83 11.21
N GLN A 74 -7.64 -6.24 10.04
CA GLN A 74 -6.85 -7.03 9.10
C GLN A 74 -5.62 -6.26 8.62
N LEU A 75 -5.80 -4.98 8.32
CA LEU A 75 -4.71 -4.14 7.86
C LEU A 75 -3.62 -4.00 8.92
N LEU A 76 -4.02 -3.72 10.16
CA LEU A 76 -3.06 -3.59 11.27
C LEU A 76 -2.42 -4.92 11.64
N ALA A 77 -3.12 -6.03 11.45
CA ALA A 77 -2.52 -7.36 11.68
C ALA A 77 -1.42 -7.65 10.66
N ALA A 78 -1.59 -7.19 9.42
CA ALA A 78 -0.59 -7.38 8.38
C ALA A 78 0.61 -6.45 8.54
N CYS A 79 0.38 -5.25 9.07
CA CYS A 79 1.43 -4.26 9.27
C CYS A 79 1.16 -3.48 10.56
N PRO A 80 1.54 -4.04 11.73
CA PRO A 80 1.17 -3.44 13.01
C PRO A 80 1.93 -2.16 13.35
N GLN A 81 3.08 -1.96 12.75
CA GLN A 81 3.90 -0.78 13.04
C GLN A 81 4.44 -0.17 11.76
N PRO A 82 3.56 0.45 10.95
CA PRO A 82 4.04 1.11 9.74
C PRO A 82 4.85 2.36 10.08
N ASP A 83 5.92 2.58 9.35
CA ASP A 83 6.69 3.82 9.45
C ASP A 83 5.95 4.96 8.76
N ILE A 84 5.20 4.64 7.71
CA ILE A 84 4.49 5.63 6.89
C ILE A 84 3.06 5.15 6.70
N LEU A 85 2.10 6.05 6.83
CA LEU A 85 0.70 5.75 6.57
C LEU A 85 0.14 6.75 5.57
N VAL A 86 -0.28 6.27 4.42
CA VAL A 86 -0.97 7.06 3.42
C VAL A 86 -2.44 6.67 3.42
N ASN A 87 -3.27 7.49 4.04
CA ASN A 87 -4.69 7.23 4.15
C ASN A 87 -5.44 8.05 3.10
N ASN A 88 -5.80 7.40 2.01
CA ASN A 88 -6.54 8.01 0.91
C ASN A 88 -7.93 7.37 0.78
N ALA A 89 -8.43 6.80 1.87
CA ALA A 89 -9.73 6.13 1.87
C ALA A 89 -10.85 7.16 1.79
N GLY A 90 -11.88 6.83 1.04
CA GLY A 90 -13.11 7.62 1.02
C GLY A 90 -13.06 8.87 0.17
N GLY A 91 -12.03 9.12 -0.56
CA GLY A 91 -12.02 10.22 -1.50
C GLY A 91 -13.00 9.94 -2.63
N PRO A 92 -13.82 10.90 -3.05
CA PRO A 92 -14.35 10.75 -4.38
C PRO A 92 -13.22 10.95 -5.34
#